data_daba05cb18afd229ee056ce1de63b51c
#
_entry.id   daba05cb18afd229ee056ce1de63b51c
#
_cell.length_a   1.000
_cell.length_b   1.000
_cell.length_c   1.000
_cell.angle_alpha   90.00
_cell.angle_beta   90.00
_cell.angle_gamma   90.00
#
_symmetry.space_group_name_H-M   'P 1'
#
loop_
_entity.id
_entity.type
_entity.pdbx_description
1 polymer ?
#
loop_
_entity_poly.entity_id
_entity_poly.type
_entity_poly.pdbx_seq_one_letter_code
_entity_poly.pdbx_strand_id
1 'polypeptide(L)' 'MTGSYLWSMRWMRRRGDRVLITAGKYAGHTGTVESNVHQRTVDHPDEWANGFHIMDDAGELVTVRWDQVKCLK' A
#
# COMPACT_ATOMS: atom_id res chain seq x y z
N MET A 1 3.03 -6.29 -25.71
CA MET A 1 2.14 -7.20 -25.06
C MET A 1 1.43 -6.56 -23.89
N THR A 2 0.18 -6.44 -24.08
CA THR A 2 -0.66 -5.77 -23.10
C THR A 2 -0.85 -6.58 -21.83
N GLY A 3 -0.86 -7.89 -21.92
CA GLY A 3 -1.08 -8.76 -20.77
C GLY A 3 -0.04 -8.61 -19.67
N SER A 4 1.24 -8.56 -20.04
CA SER A 4 2.30 -8.41 -19.07
C SER A 4 2.28 -7.05 -18.40
N TYR A 5 1.95 -6.03 -19.16
CA TYR A 5 1.83 -4.68 -18.61
C TYR A 5 0.71 -4.60 -17.57
N LEU A 6 -0.44 -5.18 -17.89
CA LEU A 6 -1.57 -5.20 -16.97
C LEU A 6 -1.23 -5.98 -15.69
N TRP A 7 -0.52 -7.07 -15.82
CA TRP A 7 -0.10 -7.85 -14.67
C TRP A 7 0.78 -7.03 -13.72
N SER A 8 1.74 -6.30 -14.27
CA SER A 8 2.67 -5.54 -13.43
C SER A 8 1.97 -4.39 -12.70
N MET A 9 0.79 -4.00 -13.12
CA MET A 9 0.02 -2.93 -12.48
C MET A 9 -1.10 -3.43 -11.57
N ARG A 10 -1.26 -4.71 -11.40
CA ARG A 10 -2.38 -5.25 -10.62
C ARG A 10 -2.27 -4.98 -9.12
N TRP A 11 -1.08 -4.68 -8.62
CA TRP A 11 -0.90 -4.33 -7.22
C TRP A 11 -1.45 -2.94 -6.88
N MET A 12 -1.64 -2.10 -7.87
CA MET A 12 -1.98 -0.69 -7.65
C MET A 12 -3.39 -0.53 -7.11
N ARG A 13 -3.57 0.54 -6.33
CA ARG A 13 -4.87 0.93 -5.78
C ARG A 13 -5.19 2.33 -6.22
N ARG A 14 -6.45 2.71 -6.14
CA ARG A 14 -6.87 4.08 -6.46
C ARG A 14 -6.71 4.96 -5.24
N ARG A 15 -6.34 6.20 -5.47
CA ARG A 15 -6.37 7.21 -4.42
C ARG A 15 -7.79 7.28 -3.85
N GLY A 16 -7.90 7.27 -2.54
CA GLY A 16 -9.18 7.29 -1.85
C GLY A 16 -9.72 5.92 -1.47
N ASP A 17 -9.11 4.83 -1.95
CA ASP A 17 -9.55 3.50 -1.55
C ASP A 17 -9.30 3.28 -0.07
N ARG A 18 -10.27 2.66 0.59
CA ARG A 18 -10.14 2.30 2.01
C ARG A 18 -9.48 0.93 2.11
N VAL A 19 -8.53 0.82 3.01
CA VAL A 19 -7.76 -0.41 3.18
C VAL A 19 -7.54 -0.72 4.65
N LEU A 20 -7.30 -2.00 4.93
CA LEU A 20 -6.83 -2.49 6.21
C LEU A 20 -5.37 -2.92 6.03
N ILE A 21 -4.49 -2.45 6.91
CA ILE A 21 -3.11 -2.90 6.91
C ILE A 21 -3.07 -4.24 7.65
N THR A 22 -2.57 -5.27 6.99
CA THR A 22 -2.69 -6.65 7.47
C THR A 22 -1.42 -7.21 8.08
N ALA A 23 -0.30 -6.52 7.91
CA ALA A 23 0.98 -7.03 8.39
C ALA A 23 1.92 -5.88 8.73
N GLY A 24 2.90 -6.15 9.58
CA GLY A 24 3.94 -5.21 9.93
C GLY A 24 3.59 -4.35 11.12
N LYS A 25 4.35 -3.27 11.27
CA LYS A 25 4.23 -2.36 12.42
C LYS A 25 2.82 -1.78 12.57
N TYR A 26 2.14 -1.55 11.47
CA TYR A 26 0.82 -0.91 11.47
C TYR A 26 -0.33 -1.91 11.22
N ALA A 27 -0.07 -3.21 11.40
CA ALA A 27 -1.11 -4.21 11.23
C ALA A 27 -2.32 -3.90 12.10
N GLY A 28 -3.51 -4.00 11.52
CA GLY A 28 -4.76 -3.70 12.21
C GLY A 28 -5.25 -2.27 12.03
N HIS A 29 -4.40 -1.37 11.50
CA HIS A 29 -4.83 0.00 11.22
C HIS A 29 -5.61 0.06 9.91
N THR A 30 -6.65 0.87 9.88
CA THR A 30 -7.35 1.18 8.62
C THR A 30 -6.93 2.57 8.15
N GLY A 31 -7.04 2.78 6.86
CA GLY A 31 -6.67 4.06 6.29
C GLY A 31 -7.13 4.22 4.86
N THR A 32 -6.67 5.29 4.24
CA THR A 32 -7.04 5.67 2.88
C THR A 32 -5.77 5.75 2.03
N VAL A 33 -5.80 5.13 0.86
CA VAL A 33 -4.68 5.18 -0.08
C VAL A 33 -4.53 6.61 -0.62
N GLU A 34 -3.32 7.16 -0.49
CA GLU A 34 -2.99 8.48 -1.03
C GLU A 34 -2.29 8.35 -2.39
N SER A 35 -1.40 7.38 -2.54
CA SER A 35 -0.70 7.17 -3.80
C SER A 35 -0.07 5.79 -3.85
N ASN A 36 0.18 5.32 -5.07
CA ASN A 36 0.99 4.13 -5.31
C ASN A 36 2.44 4.59 -5.44
N VAL A 37 3.35 3.86 -4.84
CA VAL A 37 4.76 4.25 -4.81
C VAL A 37 5.67 3.05 -5.05
N HIS A 38 6.90 3.33 -5.42
CA HIS A 38 7.96 2.33 -5.46
C HIS A 38 9.11 2.90 -4.64
N GLN A 39 9.21 2.47 -3.40
CA GLN A 39 10.21 2.99 -2.48
C GLN A 39 10.38 2.04 -1.29
N ARG A 40 11.25 2.40 -0.39
CA ARG A 40 11.39 1.67 0.88
C ARG A 40 10.14 1.89 1.72
N THR A 41 9.76 0.88 2.47
CA THR A 41 8.56 0.94 3.30
C THR A 41 8.93 0.82 4.77
N VAL A 42 7.99 1.12 5.64
CA VAL A 42 8.25 1.17 7.09
C VAL A 42 8.75 -0.18 7.63
N ASP A 43 8.24 -1.28 7.10
CA ASP A 43 8.61 -2.62 7.58
C ASP A 43 9.76 -3.24 6.80
N HIS A 44 10.18 -2.61 5.70
CA HIS A 44 11.24 -3.13 4.82
C HIS A 44 12.17 -1.98 4.42
N PRO A 45 12.89 -1.39 5.39
CA PRO A 45 13.67 -0.18 5.11
C PRO A 45 14.89 -0.40 4.23
N ASP A 46 15.28 -1.64 4.03
CA ASP A 46 16.46 -1.97 3.24
C ASP A 46 16.15 -2.39 1.81
N GLU A 47 14.88 -2.38 1.42
CA GLU A 47 14.55 -2.84 0.08
C GLU A 47 13.50 -1.94 -0.59
N TRP A 48 13.66 -1.77 -1.88
CA TRP A 48 12.70 -1.05 -2.70
C TRP A 48 11.59 -1.99 -3.13
N ALA A 49 10.37 -1.56 -3.02
CA ALA A 49 9.23 -2.39 -3.38
C ALA A 49 8.05 -1.51 -3.78
N ASN A 50 7.13 -2.10 -4.51
CA ASN A 50 5.85 -1.47 -4.81
C ASN A 50 5.04 -1.38 -3.52
N GLY A 51 4.39 -0.26 -3.30
CA GLY A 51 3.60 -0.06 -2.11
C GLY A 51 2.69 1.13 -2.20
N PHE A 52 2.24 1.60 -1.04
CA PHE A 52 1.30 2.70 -0.98
C PHE A 52 1.67 3.66 0.13
N HIS A 53 1.45 4.95 -0.13
CA HIS A 53 1.29 5.92 0.94
C HIS A 53 -0.14 5.81 1.43
N ILE A 54 -0.33 5.57 2.72
CA ILE A 54 -1.64 5.43 3.32
C ILE A 54 -1.77 6.44 4.45
N MET A 55 -2.84 7.22 4.40
CA MET A 55 -3.17 8.07 5.52
C MET A 55 -4.04 7.25 6.46
N ASP A 56 -3.49 6.84 7.59
CA ASP A 56 -4.26 6.01 8.50
C ASP A 56 -5.29 6.86 9.25
N ASP A 57 -6.23 6.20 9.89
CA ASP A 57 -7.35 6.90 10.52
C ASP A 57 -6.92 7.67 11.77
N ALA A 58 -5.71 7.45 12.25
CA ALA A 58 -5.13 8.25 13.33
C ALA A 58 -4.46 9.52 12.82
N GLY A 59 -4.44 9.73 11.51
CA GLY A 59 -3.88 10.93 10.90
C GLY A 59 -2.39 10.83 10.56
N GLU A 60 -1.84 9.64 10.57
CA GLU A 60 -0.43 9.42 10.27
C GLU A 60 -0.28 8.88 8.84
N LEU A 61 0.64 9.46 8.07
CA LEU A 61 0.95 8.97 6.74
C LEU A 61 2.01 7.87 6.85
N VAL A 62 1.68 6.66 6.41
CA VAL A 62 2.59 5.53 6.47
C VAL A 62 2.83 4.96 5.06
N THR A 63 3.98 4.34 4.85
CA THR A 63 4.32 3.70 3.59
C THR A 63 4.47 2.21 3.83
N VAL A 64 3.64 1.41 3.17
CA VAL A 64 3.63 -0.04 3.34
C VAL A 64 3.71 -0.73 1.99
N ARG A 65 4.17 -1.97 1.98
CA ARG A 65 4.24 -2.76 0.74
C ARG A 65 2.83 -3.11 0.27
N TRP A 66 2.73 -3.31 -1.03
CA TRP A 66 1.45 -3.62 -1.66
C TRP A 66 0.76 -4.86 -1.08
N ASP A 67 1.56 -5.83 -0.61
CA ASP A 67 1.05 -7.08 -0.07
C ASP A 67 0.71 -7.01 1.42
N GLN A 68 0.83 -5.84 2.02
CA GLN A 68 0.50 -5.62 3.43
C GLN A 68 -0.87 -5.01 3.65
N VAL A 69 -1.67 -4.89 2.61
CA VAL A 69 -2.99 -4.27 2.73
C VAL A 69 -4.07 -5.13 2.09
N LYS A 70 -5.28 -4.94 2.58
CA LYS A 70 -6.47 -5.57 2.07
C LYS A 70 -7.51 -4.49 1.80
N CYS A 71 -8.16 -4.56 0.65
CA CYS A 71 -9.20 -3.61 0.30
C CYS A 71 -10.42 -3.79 1.22
N LEU A 72 -10.93 -2.67 1.72
CA LEU A 72 -12.17 -2.68 2.50
C LEU A 72 -13.31 -2.29 1.58
N LYS A 73 -14.29 -3.13 1.51
CA LYS A 73 -15.45 -2.89 0.65
C LYS A 73 -16.73 -3.03 1.42
#